data_9a5cdd86f51534b35a19068943ffc6a6
#
_entry.id   9a5cdd86f51534b35a19068943ffc6a6
#
_cell.length_a   1.000
_cell.length_b   1.000
_cell.length_c   1.000
_cell.angle_alpha   90.00
_cell.angle_beta   90.00
_cell.angle_gamma   90.00
#
_symmetry.space_group_name_H-M   'P 1'
#
loop_
_entity.id
_entity.type
_entity.pdbx_description
1 polymer ?
#
loop_
_entity_poly.entity_id
_entity_poly.type
_entity_poly.pdbx_seq_one_letter_code
_entity_poly.pdbx_strand_id
1 'polypeptide(L)'
;PAAYRYTEAKMAKMSAEMLSDIKKNTVDFVPNYDDKHQEPDVLPSRFPNLLVNGSTGIAVGMATNIPPHNLREVIDGIIATIEDPEITIEELMNYIKGPDFPTGGIIMGRSGIRQAYTTGRGRIYVRAKAEIEEEENRIVVTELPYQVNKARLAKYINELVRDGKIDGITSTRDESDTNMRLIINLKRDANAHVVLNNLYKFTQMQETFGIIMLALVDKQPKILNLREMIDYYIAHQEDVIVRRTKFDLKENEDHAHLLEGYRIAIDNIDEVIELIRSSKTIPEAKEALMARFTLSEVQATAIVQMQLGRLSGMERDKIEADYQETMEKIKSLREILADEKLVLKIVREDL
;
A
#
# COMPACT_ATOMS: atom_id res chain seq x y z
N PRO A 1 -9.24 6.44 29.26
CA PRO A 1 -9.63 5.97 27.92
C PRO A 1 -10.99 5.27 28.01
N ALA A 2 -11.85 5.49 27.01
CA ALA A 2 -13.13 4.80 26.95
C ALA A 2 -12.94 3.30 26.73
N ALA A 3 -13.89 2.48 27.23
CA ALA A 3 -13.86 1.05 26.95
C ALA A 3 -14.10 0.80 25.44
N TYR A 4 -13.54 -0.28 24.88
CA TYR A 4 -13.64 -0.63 23.46
C TYR A 4 -15.08 -0.62 22.91
N ARG A 5 -16.07 -0.98 23.72
CA ARG A 5 -17.50 -0.97 23.34
C ARG A 5 -18.07 0.43 23.05
N TYR A 6 -17.36 1.49 23.40
CA TYR A 6 -17.75 2.89 23.14
C TYR A 6 -16.90 3.56 22.07
N THR A 7 -16.03 2.81 21.43
CA THR A 7 -15.13 3.34 20.37
C THR A 7 -15.43 2.65 19.06
N GLU A 8 -15.47 3.44 18.01
CA GLU A 8 -15.59 2.98 16.64
C GLU A 8 -14.29 3.26 15.90
N ALA A 9 -13.89 2.33 15.04
CA ALA A 9 -12.74 2.50 14.16
C ALA A 9 -13.22 2.62 12.72
N LYS A 10 -12.61 3.53 11.96
CA LYS A 10 -12.87 3.73 10.54
C LYS A 10 -11.56 3.69 9.77
N MET A 11 -11.55 2.97 8.66
CA MET A 11 -10.39 2.92 7.76
C MET A 11 -10.09 4.30 7.16
N ALA A 12 -8.83 4.69 7.16
CA ALA A 12 -8.38 5.85 6.42
C ALA A 12 -8.42 5.57 4.90
N LYS A 13 -8.49 6.62 4.08
CA LYS A 13 -8.52 6.47 2.61
C LYS A 13 -7.30 5.68 2.10
N MET A 14 -6.10 5.98 2.58
CA MET A 14 -4.89 5.26 2.19
C MET A 14 -4.92 3.78 2.59
N SER A 15 -5.57 3.43 3.71
CA SER A 15 -5.73 2.03 4.10
C SER A 15 -6.67 1.27 3.16
N ALA A 16 -7.62 1.95 2.53
CA ALA A 16 -8.50 1.35 1.53
C ALA A 16 -7.73 0.96 0.25
N GLU A 17 -6.70 1.73 -0.13
CA GLU A 17 -5.83 1.40 -1.28
C GLU A 17 -5.04 0.09 -1.06
N MET A 18 -4.72 -0.25 0.20
CA MET A 18 -4.08 -1.53 0.52
C MET A 18 -4.98 -2.75 0.20
N LEU A 19 -6.31 -2.54 0.22
CA LEU A 19 -7.33 -3.57 -0.02
C LEU A 19 -7.97 -3.46 -1.40
N SER A 20 -7.49 -2.56 -2.25
CA SER A 20 -8.04 -2.36 -3.60
C SER A 20 -8.03 -3.69 -4.36
N ASP A 21 -9.15 -3.97 -5.03
CA ASP A 21 -9.34 -5.19 -5.83
C ASP A 21 -9.19 -6.54 -5.09
N ILE A 22 -9.19 -6.57 -3.75
CA ILE A 22 -9.05 -7.82 -2.97
C ILE A 22 -10.14 -8.85 -3.28
N LYS A 23 -11.32 -8.39 -3.72
CA LYS A 23 -12.47 -9.25 -4.09
C LYS A 23 -12.33 -9.87 -5.48
N LYS A 24 -11.35 -9.45 -6.27
CA LYS A 24 -11.11 -9.93 -7.64
C LYS A 24 -10.08 -11.06 -7.72
N ASN A 25 -9.96 -11.85 -6.67
CA ASN A 25 -9.02 -12.97 -6.59
C ASN A 25 -7.54 -12.57 -6.85
N THR A 26 -7.17 -11.34 -6.46
CA THR A 26 -5.84 -10.78 -6.68
C THR A 26 -4.76 -11.36 -5.77
N VAL A 27 -5.14 -11.92 -4.63
CA VAL A 27 -4.26 -12.54 -3.63
C VAL A 27 -4.84 -13.88 -3.17
N ASP A 28 -3.99 -14.72 -2.60
CA ASP A 28 -4.42 -15.98 -2.03
C ASP A 28 -5.01 -15.79 -0.63
N PHE A 29 -6.00 -16.62 -0.30
CA PHE A 29 -6.63 -16.67 1.00
C PHE A 29 -6.26 -17.97 1.70
N VAL A 30 -5.97 -17.89 2.98
CA VAL A 30 -5.62 -19.01 3.85
C VAL A 30 -6.60 -19.07 5.02
N PRO A 31 -6.81 -20.25 5.64
CA PRO A 31 -7.58 -20.35 6.87
C PRO A 31 -6.98 -19.44 7.96
N ASN A 32 -7.86 -18.78 8.74
CA ASN A 32 -7.43 -18.01 9.90
C ASN A 32 -7.04 -18.95 11.07
N TYR A 33 -6.65 -18.37 12.22
CA TYR A 33 -6.13 -19.11 13.38
C TYR A 33 -7.07 -20.21 13.93
N ASP A 34 -8.37 -20.13 13.71
CA ASP A 34 -9.38 -21.10 14.18
C ASP A 34 -10.09 -21.86 13.06
N ASP A 35 -9.61 -21.77 11.84
CA ASP A 35 -10.12 -22.41 10.61
C ASP A 35 -11.59 -22.09 10.28
N LYS A 36 -12.20 -21.10 10.93
CA LYS A 36 -13.60 -20.73 10.69
C LYS A 36 -13.80 -19.72 9.57
N HIS A 37 -12.79 -18.90 9.32
CA HIS A 37 -12.80 -17.87 8.29
C HIS A 37 -11.52 -17.95 7.47
N GLN A 38 -11.53 -17.28 6.32
CA GLN A 38 -10.35 -17.12 5.50
C GLN A 38 -9.84 -15.69 5.61
N GLU A 39 -8.52 -15.54 5.61
CA GLU A 39 -7.82 -14.27 5.60
C GLU A 39 -6.83 -14.23 4.42
N PRO A 40 -6.53 -13.06 3.86
CA PRO A 40 -5.55 -12.94 2.79
C PRO A 40 -4.14 -13.26 3.32
N ASP A 41 -3.40 -14.07 2.57
CA ASP A 41 -1.99 -14.38 2.90
C ASP A 41 -1.12 -13.12 2.81
N VAL A 42 -1.38 -12.28 1.79
CA VAL A 42 -0.82 -10.93 1.61
C VAL A 42 -1.91 -9.99 1.12
N LEU A 43 -1.71 -8.68 1.24
CA LEU A 43 -2.64 -7.69 0.68
C LEU A 43 -2.25 -7.33 -0.75
N PRO A 44 -3.20 -6.90 -1.60
CA PRO A 44 -2.90 -6.36 -2.93
C PRO A 44 -1.92 -5.18 -2.90
N SER A 45 -2.03 -4.34 -1.86
CA SER A 45 -1.04 -3.31 -1.52
C SER A 45 -0.67 -2.40 -2.69
N ARG A 46 -1.61 -1.63 -3.19
CA ARG A 46 -1.46 -0.75 -4.35
C ARG A 46 -0.30 0.25 -4.23
N PHE A 47 0.16 0.57 -3.03
CA PHE A 47 1.37 1.35 -2.80
C PHE A 47 2.40 0.56 -1.98
N PRO A 48 3.70 0.86 -2.07
CA PRO A 48 4.79 0.09 -1.48
C PRO A 48 4.90 0.28 0.05
N ASN A 49 3.90 -0.24 0.79
CA ASN A 49 3.70 0.02 2.21
C ASN A 49 4.91 -0.35 3.07
N LEU A 50 5.63 -1.45 2.75
CA LEU A 50 6.77 -1.89 3.56
C LEU A 50 7.90 -0.86 3.58
N LEU A 51 8.22 -0.23 2.45
CA LEU A 51 9.21 0.84 2.38
C LEU A 51 8.67 2.17 2.94
N VAL A 52 7.41 2.51 2.64
CA VAL A 52 6.82 3.79 3.04
C VAL A 52 6.62 3.88 4.54
N ASN A 53 5.99 2.89 5.16
CA ASN A 53 5.74 2.89 6.60
C ASN A 53 6.85 2.23 7.42
N GLY A 54 7.73 1.47 6.77
CA GLY A 54 8.74 0.68 7.46
C GLY A 54 8.14 -0.47 8.28
N SER A 55 9.00 -1.17 9.00
CA SER A 55 8.59 -2.25 9.89
C SER A 55 9.62 -2.43 11.00
N THR A 56 9.15 -2.71 12.21
CA THR A 56 10.02 -3.05 13.35
C THR A 56 9.46 -4.29 14.02
N GLY A 57 10.30 -5.30 14.17
CA GLY A 57 9.92 -6.55 14.83
C GLY A 57 11.13 -7.31 15.37
N ILE A 58 10.92 -7.98 16.49
CA ILE A 58 11.94 -8.79 17.17
C ILE A 58 11.39 -10.20 17.31
N ALA A 59 12.10 -11.17 16.73
CA ALA A 59 11.82 -12.59 16.86
C ALA A 59 13.02 -13.33 17.46
N VAL A 60 12.85 -14.61 17.76
CA VAL A 60 13.96 -15.44 18.20
C VAL A 60 14.93 -15.71 17.03
N GLY A 61 16.17 -15.27 17.20
CA GLY A 61 17.22 -15.47 16.20
C GLY A 61 17.20 -14.48 15.01
N MET A 62 16.20 -13.59 14.89
CA MET A 62 16.13 -12.60 13.82
C MET A 62 15.39 -11.34 14.25
N ALA A 63 15.71 -10.22 13.60
CA ALA A 63 15.01 -8.96 13.80
C ALA A 63 14.88 -8.22 12.46
N THR A 64 13.81 -7.46 12.31
CA THR A 64 13.65 -6.49 11.23
C THR A 64 13.57 -5.08 11.80
N ASN A 65 14.16 -4.12 11.11
CA ASN A 65 14.05 -2.70 11.44
C ASN A 65 14.20 -1.89 10.16
N ILE A 66 13.13 -1.83 9.40
CA ILE A 66 13.07 -1.11 8.12
C ILE A 66 12.57 0.31 8.43
N PRO A 67 13.35 1.36 8.12
CA PRO A 67 12.92 2.73 8.35
C PRO A 67 11.82 3.13 7.36
N PRO A 68 10.93 4.07 7.72
CA PRO A 68 9.97 4.66 6.79
C PRO A 68 10.66 5.53 5.75
N HIS A 69 10.01 5.65 4.58
CA HIS A 69 10.51 6.45 3.46
C HIS A 69 9.41 7.35 2.91
N ASN A 70 9.79 8.37 2.16
CA ASN A 70 8.85 9.26 1.49
C ASN A 70 8.11 8.52 0.36
N LEU A 71 6.77 8.57 0.38
CA LEU A 71 5.93 7.86 -0.59
C LEU A 71 6.28 8.24 -2.03
N ARG A 72 6.43 9.54 -2.31
CA ARG A 72 6.74 10.02 -3.66
C ARG A 72 8.12 9.54 -4.13
N GLU A 73 9.14 9.65 -3.28
CA GLU A 73 10.48 9.20 -3.60
C GLU A 73 10.51 7.69 -3.91
N VAL A 74 9.76 6.89 -3.14
CA VAL A 74 9.69 5.43 -3.38
C VAL A 74 8.95 5.12 -4.67
N ILE A 75 7.85 5.78 -4.97
CA ILE A 75 7.11 5.62 -6.23
C ILE A 75 8.00 6.02 -7.42
N ASP A 76 8.67 7.17 -7.35
CA ASP A 76 9.60 7.62 -8.39
C ASP A 76 10.71 6.60 -8.63
N GLY A 77 11.25 5.99 -7.56
CA GLY A 77 12.24 4.92 -7.65
C GLY A 77 11.71 3.64 -8.29
N ILE A 78 10.46 3.25 -8.00
CA ILE A 78 9.81 2.10 -8.61
C ILE A 78 9.57 2.36 -10.11
N ILE A 79 9.06 3.53 -10.47
CA ILE A 79 8.85 3.93 -11.86
C ILE A 79 10.18 3.91 -12.63
N ALA A 80 11.24 4.47 -12.06
CA ALA A 80 12.58 4.44 -12.67
C ALA A 80 13.08 3.00 -12.88
N THR A 81 12.77 2.07 -11.96
CA THR A 81 13.13 0.65 -12.09
C THR A 81 12.33 -0.05 -13.21
N ILE A 82 11.05 0.30 -13.38
CA ILE A 82 10.23 -0.22 -14.48
C ILE A 82 10.73 0.28 -15.83
N GLU A 83 11.16 1.55 -15.90
CA GLU A 83 11.68 2.16 -17.14
C GLU A 83 13.10 1.67 -17.50
N ASP A 84 13.93 1.43 -16.50
CA ASP A 84 15.28 0.89 -16.65
C ASP A 84 15.51 -0.31 -15.71
N PRO A 85 15.27 -1.54 -16.22
CA PRO A 85 15.50 -2.77 -15.45
C PRO A 85 16.94 -3.00 -15.00
N GLU A 86 17.92 -2.30 -15.56
CA GLU A 86 19.32 -2.40 -15.19
C GLU A 86 19.78 -1.27 -14.23
N ILE A 87 18.88 -0.41 -13.79
CA ILE A 87 19.19 0.69 -12.87
C ILE A 87 19.91 0.19 -11.62
N THR A 88 21.00 0.82 -11.27
CA THR A 88 21.82 0.47 -10.12
C THR A 88 21.26 1.05 -8.82
N ILE A 89 21.68 0.49 -7.67
CA ILE A 89 21.31 1.04 -6.35
C ILE A 89 21.80 2.49 -6.20
N GLU A 90 22.97 2.83 -6.76
CA GLU A 90 23.49 4.19 -6.71
C GLU A 90 22.64 5.19 -7.49
N GLU A 91 22.11 4.78 -8.64
CA GLU A 91 21.17 5.57 -9.43
C GLU A 91 19.82 5.68 -8.75
N LEU A 92 19.32 4.58 -8.14
CA LEU A 92 18.08 4.60 -7.32
C LEU A 92 18.17 5.59 -6.15
N MET A 93 19.37 5.78 -5.58
CA MET A 93 19.59 6.78 -4.51
C MET A 93 19.44 8.24 -4.97
N ASN A 94 19.33 8.51 -6.28
CA ASN A 94 18.93 9.83 -6.78
C ASN A 94 17.43 10.08 -6.61
N TYR A 95 16.62 9.03 -6.63
CA TYR A 95 15.18 9.06 -6.40
C TYR A 95 14.87 8.88 -4.91
N ILE A 96 15.34 7.81 -4.29
CA ILE A 96 15.16 7.47 -2.88
C ILE A 96 16.40 7.88 -2.10
N LYS A 97 16.42 9.13 -1.62
CA LYS A 97 17.62 9.74 -1.03
C LYS A 97 17.99 9.15 0.33
N GLY A 98 17.02 8.64 1.05
CA GLY A 98 17.19 8.06 2.38
C GLY A 98 15.86 7.87 3.12
N PRO A 99 15.89 7.34 4.34
CA PRO A 99 14.74 7.29 5.22
C PRO A 99 14.13 8.68 5.45
N ASP A 100 12.79 8.71 5.57
CA ASP A 100 12.01 9.91 5.87
C ASP A 100 11.14 9.63 7.11
N PHE A 101 11.59 10.11 8.26
CA PHE A 101 10.92 9.84 9.52
C PHE A 101 9.76 10.82 9.76
N PRO A 102 8.59 10.33 10.23
CA PRO A 102 7.43 11.20 10.47
C PRO A 102 7.66 12.22 11.59
N THR A 103 8.67 12.03 12.43
CA THR A 103 9.08 12.95 13.48
C THR A 103 10.17 13.94 13.04
N GLY A 104 10.59 13.87 11.77
CA GLY A 104 11.67 14.69 11.23
C GLY A 104 13.04 14.29 11.74
N GLY A 105 13.88 15.27 11.98
CA GLY A 105 15.29 15.08 12.37
C GLY A 105 16.24 15.11 11.20
N ILE A 106 17.52 15.02 11.49
CA ILE A 106 18.59 15.15 10.50
C ILE A 106 19.44 13.87 10.50
N ILE A 107 19.52 13.18 9.37
CA ILE A 107 20.41 12.04 9.21
C ILE A 107 21.83 12.54 8.96
N MET A 108 22.78 12.08 9.79
CA MET A 108 24.17 12.49 9.72
C MET A 108 24.98 11.64 8.76
N GLY A 109 25.23 12.20 7.58
CA GLY A 109 26.02 11.54 6.54
C GLY A 109 25.22 10.53 5.70
N ARG A 110 25.77 10.14 4.55
CA ARG A 110 25.14 9.25 3.58
C ARG A 110 25.69 7.81 3.57
N SER A 111 26.85 7.59 4.22
CA SER A 111 27.53 6.28 4.17
C SER A 111 26.68 5.15 4.76
N GLY A 112 26.00 5.40 5.88
CA GLY A 112 25.12 4.43 6.52
C GLY A 112 23.90 4.10 5.67
N ILE A 113 23.32 5.08 4.96
CA ILE A 113 22.22 4.88 4.01
C ILE A 113 22.68 4.01 2.85
N ARG A 114 23.80 4.38 2.22
CA ARG A 114 24.37 3.60 1.10
C ARG A 114 24.63 2.14 1.52
N GLN A 115 25.24 1.93 2.67
CA GLN A 115 25.51 0.60 3.19
C GLN A 115 24.20 -0.19 3.38
N ALA A 116 23.17 0.42 3.99
CA ALA A 116 21.87 -0.22 4.19
C ALA A 116 21.20 -0.59 2.87
N TYR A 117 21.21 0.31 1.89
CA TYR A 117 20.58 0.08 0.60
C TYR A 117 21.31 -0.95 -0.25
N THR A 118 22.62 -1.06 -0.11
CA THR A 118 23.43 -2.04 -0.86
C THR A 118 23.40 -3.44 -0.23
N THR A 119 23.37 -3.53 1.10
CA THR A 119 23.57 -4.82 1.81
C THR A 119 22.34 -5.26 2.60
N GLY A 120 21.29 -4.44 2.68
CA GLY A 120 20.14 -4.66 3.56
C GLY A 120 20.45 -4.42 5.04
N ARG A 121 21.68 -4.02 5.40
CA ARG A 121 22.10 -3.72 6.77
C ARG A 121 22.90 -2.44 6.82
N GLY A 122 22.61 -1.55 7.75
CA GLY A 122 23.34 -0.32 7.92
C GLY A 122 23.07 0.34 9.26
N ARG A 123 23.80 1.41 9.52
CA ARG A 123 23.62 2.22 10.73
C ARG A 123 23.64 3.69 10.35
N ILE A 124 22.59 4.39 10.71
CA ILE A 124 22.48 5.83 10.55
C ILE A 124 22.40 6.52 11.89
N TYR A 125 22.90 7.75 11.97
CA TYR A 125 22.75 8.62 13.14
C TYR A 125 21.69 9.66 12.81
N VAL A 126 20.67 9.75 13.67
CA VAL A 126 19.59 10.72 13.52
C VAL A 126 19.72 11.74 14.65
N ARG A 127 19.82 13.02 14.30
CA ARG A 127 19.88 14.14 15.25
C ARG A 127 18.54 14.87 15.30
N ALA A 128 18.21 15.37 16.48
CA ALA A 128 17.19 16.36 16.69
C ALA A 128 17.51 17.64 15.87
N LYS A 129 16.50 18.26 15.31
CA LYS A 129 16.63 19.60 14.73
C LYS A 129 16.53 20.61 15.85
N ALA A 130 17.60 21.37 16.06
CA ALA A 130 17.71 22.34 17.13
C ALA A 130 18.34 23.63 16.60
N GLU A 131 17.80 24.75 17.06
CA GLU A 131 18.25 26.09 16.74
C GLU A 131 18.68 26.80 18.02
N ILE A 132 19.74 27.64 17.95
CA ILE A 132 20.22 28.43 19.06
C ILE A 132 19.66 29.85 18.89
N GLU A 133 18.82 30.24 19.83
CA GLU A 133 18.34 31.65 19.93
C GLU A 133 19.23 32.42 20.88
N GLU A 134 20.27 33.08 20.35
CA GLU A 134 21.30 33.76 21.12
C GLU A 134 20.74 34.91 21.98
N GLU A 135 19.82 35.69 21.42
CA GLU A 135 19.19 36.83 22.11
C GLU A 135 18.42 36.39 23.37
N GLU A 136 17.79 35.26 23.33
CA GLU A 136 17.00 34.68 24.43
C GLU A 136 17.79 33.69 25.27
N ASN A 137 19.03 33.42 24.87
CA ASN A 137 19.96 32.49 25.56
C ASN A 137 19.35 31.12 25.78
N ARG A 138 18.81 30.53 24.70
CA ARG A 138 18.15 29.23 24.72
C ARG A 138 18.39 28.39 23.46
N ILE A 139 18.19 27.09 23.60
CA ILE A 139 18.15 26.15 22.49
C ILE A 139 16.69 25.72 22.29
N VAL A 140 16.20 25.82 21.06
CA VAL A 140 14.85 25.42 20.65
C VAL A 140 14.95 24.14 19.83
N VAL A 141 14.32 23.06 20.28
CA VAL A 141 14.28 21.78 19.57
C VAL A 141 12.89 21.62 18.94
N THR A 142 12.86 21.48 17.60
CA THR A 142 11.62 21.42 16.81
C THR A 142 11.34 20.03 16.26
N GLU A 143 12.35 19.16 16.14
CA GLU A 143 12.20 17.80 15.68
C GLU A 143 13.08 16.86 16.53
N LEU A 144 12.59 15.65 16.79
CA LEU A 144 13.31 14.62 17.54
C LEU A 144 13.59 13.39 16.67
N PRO A 145 14.66 12.64 16.99
CA PRO A 145 14.88 11.35 16.37
C PRO A 145 13.67 10.42 16.52
N TYR A 146 13.45 9.60 15.52
CA TYR A 146 12.33 8.66 15.47
C TYR A 146 12.27 7.76 16.71
N GLN A 147 11.07 7.57 17.25
CA GLN A 147 10.79 6.79 18.47
C GLN A 147 11.32 7.37 19.79
N VAL A 148 11.88 8.57 19.79
CA VAL A 148 12.28 9.25 21.02
C VAL A 148 11.07 9.87 21.71
N ASN A 149 10.88 9.53 22.99
CA ASN A 149 9.82 10.13 23.80
C ASN A 149 10.27 11.47 24.37
N LYS A 150 9.59 12.57 23.96
CA LYS A 150 9.89 13.95 24.35
C LYS A 150 9.91 14.15 25.88
N ALA A 151 8.90 13.64 26.60
CA ALA A 151 8.80 13.83 28.04
C ALA A 151 9.93 13.13 28.79
N ARG A 152 10.29 11.91 28.34
CA ARG A 152 11.42 11.15 28.90
C ARG A 152 12.75 11.88 28.63
N LEU A 153 12.93 12.41 27.41
CA LEU A 153 14.11 13.17 27.05
C LEU A 153 14.26 14.40 27.92
N ALA A 154 13.21 15.23 28.08
CA ALA A 154 13.23 16.42 28.92
C ALA A 154 13.56 16.09 30.38
N LYS A 155 12.96 15.02 30.94
CA LYS A 155 13.26 14.55 32.28
C LYS A 155 14.73 14.13 32.41
N TYR A 156 15.24 13.36 31.45
CA TYR A 156 16.63 12.89 31.45
C TYR A 156 17.64 14.03 31.33
N ILE A 157 17.36 15.07 30.52
CA ILE A 157 18.20 16.27 30.48
C ILE A 157 18.28 16.93 31.86
N ASN A 158 17.15 17.10 32.56
CA ASN A 158 17.14 17.69 33.91
C ASN A 158 17.90 16.84 34.93
N GLU A 159 17.86 15.49 34.82
CA GLU A 159 18.63 14.58 35.66
C GLU A 159 20.14 14.77 35.40
N LEU A 160 20.58 14.83 34.16
CA LEU A 160 22.00 15.07 33.80
C LEU A 160 22.52 16.43 34.30
N VAL A 161 21.68 17.45 34.29
CA VAL A 161 22.02 18.78 34.84
C VAL A 161 22.17 18.70 36.35
N ARG A 162 21.23 18.09 37.07
CA ARG A 162 21.27 17.88 38.53
C ARG A 162 22.50 17.08 38.96
N ASP A 163 22.84 16.04 38.15
CA ASP A 163 24.00 15.17 38.46
C ASP A 163 25.33 15.79 38.01
N GLY A 164 25.35 17.03 37.50
CA GLY A 164 26.55 17.76 37.08
C GLY A 164 27.24 17.20 35.83
N LYS A 165 26.55 16.34 35.08
CA LYS A 165 27.09 15.77 33.83
C LYS A 165 27.02 16.70 32.61
N ILE A 166 26.01 17.59 32.61
CA ILE A 166 25.87 18.68 31.66
C ILE A 166 25.71 19.96 32.43
N ASP A 167 26.60 20.92 32.22
CA ASP A 167 26.51 22.25 32.76
C ASP A 167 25.99 23.26 31.72
N GLY A 168 25.61 24.46 32.17
CA GLY A 168 25.16 25.52 31.30
C GLY A 168 23.65 25.56 31.04
N ILE A 169 22.86 24.60 31.53
CA ILE A 169 21.41 24.58 31.41
C ILE A 169 20.77 25.07 32.71
N THR A 170 19.74 25.92 32.58
CA THR A 170 18.94 26.41 33.73
C THR A 170 17.65 25.59 33.90
N SER A 171 16.92 25.36 32.82
CA SER A 171 15.65 24.63 32.83
C SER A 171 15.27 24.12 31.46
N THR A 172 14.37 23.15 31.43
CA THR A 172 13.72 22.69 30.20
C THR A 172 12.22 22.94 30.29
N ARG A 173 11.62 23.38 29.19
CA ARG A 173 10.17 23.62 29.07
C ARG A 173 9.64 22.97 27.81
N ASP A 174 8.49 22.35 27.91
CA ASP A 174 7.73 21.88 26.75
C ASP A 174 6.68 22.94 26.40
N GLU A 175 6.88 23.61 25.30
CA GLU A 175 5.99 24.64 24.76
C GLU A 175 5.29 24.16 23.48
N SER A 176 5.22 22.83 23.29
CA SER A 176 4.58 22.26 22.11
C SER A 176 3.07 22.47 22.13
N ASP A 177 2.55 22.83 20.99
CA ASP A 177 1.12 22.82 20.65
C ASP A 177 0.84 21.72 19.60
N THR A 178 0.35 22.10 18.43
CA THR A 178 0.30 21.22 17.24
C THR A 178 1.69 20.96 16.67
N ASN A 179 2.64 21.88 16.91
CA ASN A 179 4.03 21.75 16.50
C ASN A 179 4.89 21.44 17.71
N MET A 180 5.86 20.56 17.54
CA MET A 180 6.81 20.25 18.58
C MET A 180 7.72 21.43 18.86
N ARG A 181 7.83 21.83 20.14
CA ARG A 181 8.72 22.88 20.61
C ARG A 181 9.21 22.60 22.04
N LEU A 182 10.42 22.09 22.15
CA LEU A 182 11.09 21.86 23.43
C LEU A 182 12.16 22.94 23.63
N ILE A 183 12.02 23.74 24.68
CA ILE A 183 12.91 24.83 25.04
C ILE A 183 13.90 24.38 26.10
N ILE A 184 15.18 24.66 25.87
CA ILE A 184 16.27 24.42 26.81
C ILE A 184 16.90 25.77 27.11
N ASN A 185 16.60 26.32 28.29
CA ASN A 185 17.15 27.62 28.73
C ASN A 185 18.57 27.46 29.25
N LEU A 186 19.45 28.35 28.85
CA LEU A 186 20.87 28.34 29.20
C LEU A 186 21.20 29.33 30.33
N LYS A 187 22.32 29.11 31.00
CA LYS A 187 22.94 30.09 31.89
C LYS A 187 23.58 31.21 31.05
N ARG A 188 23.64 32.43 31.58
CA ARG A 188 24.14 33.61 30.86
C ARG A 188 25.60 33.48 30.36
N ASP A 189 26.40 32.73 31.06
CA ASP A 189 27.81 32.43 30.77
C ASP A 189 28.06 31.16 30.00
N ALA A 190 27.00 30.42 29.64
CA ALA A 190 27.10 29.16 28.95
C ALA A 190 27.35 29.36 27.43
N ASN A 191 28.24 28.57 26.87
CA ASN A 191 28.38 28.46 25.42
C ASN A 191 27.32 27.52 24.86
N ALA A 192 26.34 28.05 24.12
CA ALA A 192 25.21 27.30 23.59
C ALA A 192 25.65 26.17 22.66
N HIS A 193 26.68 26.33 21.84
CA HIS A 193 27.20 25.31 20.95
C HIS A 193 27.83 24.14 21.72
N VAL A 194 28.54 24.43 22.83
CA VAL A 194 29.12 23.38 23.68
C VAL A 194 28.03 22.60 24.37
N VAL A 195 27.01 23.30 24.91
CA VAL A 195 25.85 22.64 25.54
C VAL A 195 25.11 21.77 24.53
N LEU A 196 24.83 22.26 23.32
CA LEU A 196 24.16 21.51 22.26
C LEU A 196 24.95 20.25 21.87
N ASN A 197 26.27 20.35 21.72
CA ASN A 197 27.12 19.21 21.44
C ASN A 197 27.11 18.18 22.58
N ASN A 198 27.09 18.60 23.83
CA ASN A 198 26.95 17.71 24.97
C ASN A 198 25.57 17.03 24.99
N LEU A 199 24.50 17.75 24.64
CA LEU A 199 23.18 17.17 24.50
C LEU A 199 23.14 16.06 23.42
N TYR A 200 23.75 16.27 22.26
CA TYR A 200 23.87 15.24 21.24
C TYR A 200 24.72 14.03 21.72
N LYS A 201 25.72 14.26 22.53
CA LYS A 201 26.61 13.20 23.01
C LYS A 201 26.02 12.36 24.13
N PHE A 202 25.27 12.96 25.04
CA PHE A 202 24.85 12.30 26.28
C PHE A 202 23.35 12.00 26.34
N THR A 203 22.57 12.45 25.35
CA THR A 203 21.11 12.27 25.36
C THR A 203 20.60 11.71 24.03
N GLN A 204 19.32 11.36 24.02
CA GLN A 204 18.61 10.90 22.81
C GLN A 204 18.32 12.06 21.81
N MET A 205 18.91 13.24 21.96
CA MET A 205 18.93 14.24 20.89
C MET A 205 19.77 13.81 19.68
N GLN A 206 20.60 12.81 19.81
CA GLN A 206 21.17 12.02 18.73
C GLN A 206 21.04 10.54 19.07
N GLU A 207 20.44 9.78 18.16
CA GLU A 207 20.25 8.36 18.30
C GLU A 207 20.81 7.60 17.08
N THR A 208 21.16 6.36 17.33
CA THR A 208 21.56 5.44 16.27
C THR A 208 20.37 4.61 15.85
N PHE A 209 20.02 4.68 14.57
CA PHE A 209 19.04 3.79 13.98
C PHE A 209 19.75 2.67 13.21
N GLY A 210 19.64 1.45 13.72
CA GLY A 210 20.19 0.26 13.06
C GLY A 210 19.20 -0.26 12.03
N ILE A 211 19.56 -0.17 10.75
CA ILE A 211 18.72 -0.65 9.64
C ILE A 211 18.96 -2.13 9.43
N ILE A 212 17.88 -2.91 9.40
CA ILE A 212 17.87 -4.34 9.06
C ILE A 212 16.66 -4.56 8.14
N MET A 213 16.90 -4.69 6.85
CA MET A 213 15.86 -4.84 5.84
C MET A 213 15.51 -6.33 5.64
N LEU A 214 15.06 -6.96 6.72
CA LEU A 214 14.62 -8.35 6.71
C LEU A 214 13.11 -8.39 6.40
N ALA A 215 12.76 -9.12 5.36
CA ALA A 215 11.38 -9.34 4.93
C ALA A 215 11.14 -10.82 4.64
N LEU A 216 9.88 -11.21 4.52
CA LEU A 216 9.50 -12.56 4.09
C LEU A 216 9.32 -12.57 2.57
N VAL A 217 10.05 -13.44 1.90
CA VAL A 217 9.90 -13.74 0.49
C VAL A 217 9.52 -15.22 0.39
N ASP A 218 8.35 -15.52 -0.15
CA ASP A 218 7.79 -16.88 -0.19
C ASP A 218 7.81 -17.56 1.18
N LYS A 219 7.39 -16.82 2.22
CA LYS A 219 7.37 -17.25 3.63
C LYS A 219 8.76 -17.55 4.23
N GLN A 220 9.84 -17.20 3.53
CA GLN A 220 11.22 -17.36 3.99
C GLN A 220 11.83 -16.00 4.37
N PRO A 221 12.44 -15.86 5.56
CA PRO A 221 13.10 -14.61 5.95
C PRO A 221 14.36 -14.38 5.12
N LYS A 222 14.44 -13.22 4.49
CA LYS A 222 15.61 -12.78 3.71
C LYS A 222 15.96 -11.34 4.07
N ILE A 223 17.24 -11.05 4.11
CA ILE A 223 17.74 -9.68 4.15
C ILE A 223 17.85 -9.21 2.71
N LEU A 224 17.12 -8.15 2.39
CA LEU A 224 17.01 -7.62 1.04
C LEU A 224 17.74 -6.28 0.95
N ASN A 225 18.38 -6.02 -0.17
CA ASN A 225 18.83 -4.69 -0.53
C ASN A 225 17.67 -3.85 -1.08
N LEU A 226 17.88 -2.56 -1.33
CA LEU A 226 16.82 -1.67 -1.81
C LEU A 226 16.25 -2.13 -3.15
N ARG A 227 17.14 -2.55 -4.08
CA ARG A 227 16.74 -2.99 -5.41
C ARG A 227 15.87 -4.26 -5.34
N GLU A 228 16.28 -5.24 -4.56
CA GLU A 228 15.52 -6.48 -4.37
C GLU A 228 14.14 -6.21 -3.77
N MET A 229 14.01 -5.27 -2.82
CA MET A 229 12.70 -4.89 -2.26
C MET A 229 11.78 -4.30 -3.32
N ILE A 230 12.31 -3.46 -4.20
CA ILE A 230 11.57 -2.86 -5.31
C ILE A 230 11.18 -3.94 -6.33
N ASP A 231 12.09 -4.82 -6.70
CA ASP A 231 11.83 -5.90 -7.66
C ASP A 231 10.72 -6.86 -7.17
N TYR A 232 10.75 -7.26 -5.91
CA TYR A 232 9.67 -8.08 -5.32
C TYR A 232 8.34 -7.35 -5.26
N TYR A 233 8.34 -6.04 -5.01
CA TYR A 233 7.12 -5.25 -5.04
C TYR A 233 6.54 -5.16 -6.46
N ILE A 234 7.38 -4.91 -7.48
CA ILE A 234 6.96 -4.87 -8.89
C ILE A 234 6.37 -6.22 -9.28
N ALA A 235 7.07 -7.33 -9.01
CA ALA A 235 6.58 -8.67 -9.32
C ALA A 235 5.24 -8.98 -8.63
N HIS A 236 5.07 -8.54 -7.39
CA HIS A 236 3.78 -8.66 -6.70
C HIS A 236 2.67 -7.86 -7.40
N GLN A 237 2.94 -6.62 -7.82
CA GLN A 237 1.96 -5.80 -8.53
C GLN A 237 1.61 -6.37 -9.90
N GLU A 238 2.59 -6.94 -10.62
CA GLU A 238 2.33 -7.66 -11.89
C GLU A 238 1.37 -8.82 -11.67
N ASP A 239 1.58 -9.66 -10.65
CA ASP A 239 0.67 -10.77 -10.32
C ASP A 239 -0.73 -10.26 -9.96
N VAL A 240 -0.83 -9.23 -9.12
CA VAL A 240 -2.11 -8.60 -8.75
C VAL A 240 -2.87 -8.12 -9.98
N ILE A 241 -2.21 -7.42 -10.92
CA ILE A 241 -2.84 -6.89 -12.13
C ILE A 241 -3.24 -8.02 -13.08
N VAL A 242 -2.38 -9.01 -13.28
CA VAL A 242 -2.72 -10.18 -14.11
C VAL A 242 -3.94 -10.92 -13.53
N ARG A 243 -3.99 -11.14 -12.24
CA ARG A 243 -5.12 -11.81 -11.57
C ARG A 243 -6.40 -10.97 -11.63
N ARG A 244 -6.31 -9.65 -11.39
CA ARG A 244 -7.42 -8.71 -11.56
C ARG A 244 -7.97 -8.76 -12.99
N THR A 245 -7.09 -8.69 -13.97
CA THR A 245 -7.46 -8.69 -15.39
C THR A 245 -8.12 -10.02 -15.79
N LYS A 246 -7.63 -11.16 -15.28
CA LYS A 246 -8.28 -12.47 -15.50
C LYS A 246 -9.67 -12.54 -14.89
N PHE A 247 -9.85 -11.97 -13.71
CA PHE A 247 -11.15 -11.90 -13.04
C PHE A 247 -12.12 -11.04 -13.85
N ASP A 248 -11.71 -9.83 -14.22
CA ASP A 248 -12.53 -8.91 -15.01
C ASP A 248 -12.84 -9.50 -16.40
N LEU A 249 -11.90 -10.19 -17.02
CA LEU A 249 -12.12 -10.91 -18.28
C LEU A 249 -13.22 -11.96 -18.11
N LYS A 250 -13.13 -12.78 -17.08
CA LYS A 250 -14.14 -13.84 -16.82
C LYS A 250 -15.53 -13.26 -16.59
N GLU A 251 -15.64 -12.17 -15.79
CA GLU A 251 -16.93 -11.50 -15.57
C GLU A 251 -17.50 -10.94 -16.89
N ASN A 252 -16.66 -10.31 -17.71
CA ASN A 252 -17.12 -9.76 -19.00
C ASN A 252 -17.47 -10.88 -20.01
N GLU A 253 -16.74 -11.99 -20.04
CA GLU A 253 -17.08 -13.16 -20.87
C GLU A 253 -18.41 -13.78 -20.44
N ASP A 254 -18.66 -13.93 -19.14
CA ASP A 254 -19.92 -14.43 -18.62
C ASP A 254 -21.09 -13.45 -18.93
N HIS A 255 -20.84 -12.14 -18.86
CA HIS A 255 -21.83 -11.13 -19.25
C HIS A 255 -22.11 -11.13 -20.75
N ALA A 256 -21.10 -11.17 -21.59
CA ALA A 256 -21.24 -11.26 -23.06
C ALA A 256 -22.02 -12.52 -23.46
N HIS A 257 -21.75 -13.65 -22.79
CA HIS A 257 -22.47 -14.90 -23.02
C HIS A 257 -23.99 -14.78 -22.75
N LEU A 258 -24.37 -14.07 -21.66
CA LEU A 258 -25.78 -13.77 -21.40
C LEU A 258 -26.39 -12.85 -22.45
N LEU A 259 -25.69 -11.78 -22.84
CA LEU A 259 -26.14 -10.83 -23.85
C LEU A 259 -26.33 -11.52 -25.21
N GLU A 260 -25.45 -12.45 -25.57
CA GLU A 260 -25.58 -13.25 -26.79
C GLU A 260 -26.87 -14.10 -26.77
N GLY A 261 -27.21 -14.71 -25.64
CA GLY A 261 -28.47 -15.43 -25.44
C GLY A 261 -29.68 -14.51 -25.61
N TYR A 262 -29.63 -13.30 -25.06
CA TYR A 262 -30.71 -12.31 -25.24
C TYR A 262 -30.84 -11.84 -26.68
N ARG A 263 -29.75 -11.64 -27.41
CA ARG A 263 -29.77 -11.29 -28.85
C ARG A 263 -30.46 -12.38 -29.66
N ILE A 264 -30.08 -13.64 -29.47
CA ILE A 264 -30.71 -14.80 -30.14
C ILE A 264 -32.21 -14.85 -29.83
N ALA A 265 -32.60 -14.63 -28.56
CA ALA A 265 -34.00 -14.65 -28.15
C ALA A 265 -34.82 -13.51 -28.77
N ILE A 266 -34.26 -12.30 -28.84
CA ILE A 266 -34.94 -11.13 -29.41
C ILE A 266 -35.08 -11.26 -30.94
N ASP A 267 -34.06 -11.78 -31.61
CA ASP A 267 -34.08 -12.01 -33.06
C ASP A 267 -35.13 -13.08 -33.46
N ASN A 268 -35.47 -13.99 -32.54
CA ASN A 268 -36.43 -15.09 -32.77
C ASN A 268 -37.60 -15.02 -31.79
N ILE A 269 -38.05 -13.82 -31.42
CA ILE A 269 -38.94 -13.61 -30.27
C ILE A 269 -40.27 -14.34 -30.36
N ASP A 270 -40.89 -14.40 -31.53
CA ASP A 270 -42.17 -15.08 -31.71
C ASP A 270 -42.05 -16.59 -31.46
N GLU A 271 -40.98 -17.23 -31.97
CA GLU A 271 -40.70 -18.64 -31.76
C GLU A 271 -40.35 -18.94 -30.28
N VAL A 272 -39.58 -18.07 -29.64
CA VAL A 272 -39.25 -18.17 -28.22
C VAL A 272 -40.50 -18.12 -27.36
N ILE A 273 -41.43 -17.18 -27.64
CA ILE A 273 -42.70 -17.07 -26.92
C ILE A 273 -43.54 -18.32 -27.14
N GLU A 274 -43.63 -18.83 -28.38
CA GLU A 274 -44.39 -20.04 -28.69
C GLU A 274 -43.87 -21.28 -27.95
N LEU A 275 -42.56 -21.47 -27.93
CA LEU A 275 -41.86 -22.55 -27.20
C LEU A 275 -42.16 -22.48 -25.70
N ILE A 276 -42.04 -21.29 -25.10
CA ILE A 276 -42.30 -21.12 -23.68
C ILE A 276 -43.77 -21.38 -23.35
N ARG A 277 -44.70 -20.92 -24.17
CA ARG A 277 -46.14 -21.09 -23.96
C ARG A 277 -46.64 -22.54 -24.17
N SER A 278 -46.01 -23.26 -25.08
CA SER A 278 -46.33 -24.67 -25.35
C SER A 278 -45.76 -25.63 -24.29
N SER A 279 -44.77 -25.22 -23.55
CA SER A 279 -44.15 -26.00 -22.48
C SER A 279 -45.04 -26.03 -21.23
N LYS A 280 -45.14 -27.18 -20.57
CA LYS A 280 -45.97 -27.35 -19.35
C LYS A 280 -45.26 -26.84 -18.10
N THR A 281 -43.92 -26.87 -18.11
CA THR A 281 -43.07 -26.55 -16.96
C THR A 281 -41.90 -25.67 -17.40
N ILE A 282 -41.32 -24.90 -16.48
CA ILE A 282 -40.13 -24.09 -16.72
C ILE A 282 -38.92 -24.98 -17.18
N PRO A 283 -38.63 -26.14 -16.58
CA PRO A 283 -37.57 -27.03 -17.07
C PRO A 283 -37.78 -27.46 -18.52
N GLU A 284 -38.99 -27.88 -18.91
CA GLU A 284 -39.31 -28.20 -20.29
C GLU A 284 -39.09 -27.06 -21.27
N ALA A 285 -39.45 -25.83 -20.89
CA ALA A 285 -39.21 -24.62 -21.69
C ALA A 285 -37.71 -24.35 -21.89
N LYS A 286 -36.92 -24.55 -20.85
CA LYS A 286 -35.43 -24.39 -20.95
C LYS A 286 -34.84 -25.46 -21.91
N GLU A 287 -35.20 -26.73 -21.76
CA GLU A 287 -34.73 -27.80 -22.63
C GLU A 287 -35.10 -27.56 -24.10
N ALA A 288 -36.33 -27.09 -24.35
CA ALA A 288 -36.79 -26.78 -25.69
C ALA A 288 -35.97 -25.59 -26.32
N LEU A 289 -35.74 -24.53 -25.56
CA LEU A 289 -34.92 -23.39 -25.98
C LEU A 289 -33.46 -23.79 -26.26
N MET A 290 -32.86 -24.60 -25.34
CA MET A 290 -31.51 -25.12 -25.52
C MET A 290 -31.37 -25.97 -26.77
N ALA A 291 -32.31 -26.88 -27.00
CA ALA A 291 -32.31 -27.76 -28.16
C ALA A 291 -32.52 -26.99 -29.47
N ARG A 292 -33.40 -25.99 -29.48
CA ARG A 292 -33.80 -25.27 -30.70
C ARG A 292 -32.75 -24.24 -31.13
N PHE A 293 -32.18 -23.47 -30.18
CA PHE A 293 -31.26 -22.36 -30.46
C PHE A 293 -29.81 -22.63 -30.05
N THR A 294 -29.50 -23.84 -29.65
CA THR A 294 -28.14 -24.23 -29.20
C THR A 294 -27.64 -23.36 -28.02
N LEU A 295 -28.56 -22.99 -27.11
CA LEU A 295 -28.26 -22.14 -25.96
C LEU A 295 -27.69 -22.97 -24.79
N SER A 296 -26.88 -22.32 -23.99
CA SER A 296 -26.49 -22.89 -22.69
C SER A 296 -27.65 -22.85 -21.68
N GLU A 297 -27.56 -23.66 -20.64
CA GLU A 297 -28.56 -23.66 -19.57
C GLU A 297 -28.69 -22.28 -18.91
N VAL A 298 -27.55 -21.58 -18.73
CA VAL A 298 -27.49 -20.23 -18.16
C VAL A 298 -28.24 -19.23 -19.05
N GLN A 299 -28.01 -19.28 -20.36
CA GLN A 299 -28.74 -18.45 -21.34
C GLN A 299 -30.22 -18.77 -21.38
N ALA A 300 -30.61 -20.04 -21.43
CA ALA A 300 -32.00 -20.47 -21.44
C ALA A 300 -32.71 -20.03 -20.15
N THR A 301 -32.05 -20.14 -19.00
CA THR A 301 -32.58 -19.68 -17.72
C THR A 301 -32.84 -18.18 -17.73
N ALA A 302 -31.88 -17.40 -18.21
CA ALA A 302 -32.00 -15.94 -18.30
C ALA A 302 -33.14 -15.51 -19.25
N ILE A 303 -33.32 -16.23 -20.37
CA ILE A 303 -34.40 -15.96 -21.34
C ILE A 303 -35.78 -16.23 -20.71
N VAL A 304 -35.94 -17.37 -20.04
CA VAL A 304 -37.22 -17.72 -19.40
C VAL A 304 -37.58 -16.74 -18.27
N GLN A 305 -36.59 -16.17 -17.60
CA GLN A 305 -36.77 -15.17 -16.54
C GLN A 305 -36.86 -13.73 -17.07
N MET A 306 -36.71 -13.51 -18.36
CA MET A 306 -36.71 -12.18 -18.97
C MET A 306 -38.06 -11.49 -18.84
N GLN A 307 -38.05 -10.23 -18.42
CA GLN A 307 -39.28 -9.41 -18.33
C GLN A 307 -39.75 -9.04 -19.73
N LEU A 308 -41.07 -9.07 -19.95
CA LEU A 308 -41.69 -8.69 -21.24
C LEU A 308 -41.32 -7.27 -21.72
N GLY A 309 -41.08 -6.33 -20.80
CA GLY A 309 -40.63 -4.98 -21.16
C GLY A 309 -39.28 -4.93 -21.87
N ARG A 310 -38.44 -5.92 -21.73
CA ARG A 310 -37.16 -6.03 -22.46
C ARG A 310 -37.31 -6.40 -23.93
N LEU A 311 -38.51 -6.70 -24.39
CA LEU A 311 -38.80 -7.02 -25.77
C LEU A 311 -39.08 -5.77 -26.64
N SER A 312 -39.03 -4.58 -26.07
CA SER A 312 -39.21 -3.32 -26.83
C SER A 312 -38.00 -3.03 -27.73
N GLY A 313 -38.23 -2.33 -28.85
CA GLY A 313 -37.17 -1.97 -29.80
C GLY A 313 -36.03 -1.16 -29.15
N MET A 314 -36.35 -0.27 -28.20
CA MET A 314 -35.35 0.50 -27.45
C MET A 314 -34.44 -0.38 -26.58
N GLU A 315 -34.97 -1.48 -26.01
CA GLU A 315 -34.16 -2.41 -25.20
C GLU A 315 -33.28 -3.30 -26.09
N ARG A 316 -33.73 -3.64 -27.30
CA ARG A 316 -32.89 -4.33 -28.30
C ARG A 316 -31.63 -3.52 -28.62
N ASP A 317 -31.77 -2.24 -28.90
CA ASP A 317 -30.64 -1.34 -29.21
C ASP A 317 -29.67 -1.24 -28.02
N LYS A 318 -30.20 -1.22 -26.80
CA LYS A 318 -29.36 -1.22 -25.57
C LYS A 318 -28.58 -2.53 -25.39
N ILE A 319 -29.22 -3.68 -25.62
CA ILE A 319 -28.54 -4.98 -25.52
C ILE A 319 -27.44 -5.09 -26.55
N GLU A 320 -27.67 -4.63 -27.78
CA GLU A 320 -26.65 -4.62 -28.82
C GLU A 320 -25.48 -3.69 -28.46
N ALA A 321 -25.77 -2.50 -27.96
CA ALA A 321 -24.74 -1.55 -27.52
C ALA A 321 -23.92 -2.11 -26.35
N ASP A 322 -24.58 -2.71 -25.35
CA ASP A 322 -23.92 -3.35 -24.19
C ASP A 322 -23.05 -4.53 -24.63
N TYR A 323 -23.54 -5.35 -25.58
CA TYR A 323 -22.74 -6.44 -26.14
C TYR A 323 -21.47 -5.93 -26.84
N GLN A 324 -21.58 -4.91 -27.67
CA GLN A 324 -20.42 -4.34 -28.37
C GLN A 324 -19.42 -3.73 -27.37
N GLU A 325 -19.88 -2.98 -26.39
CA GLU A 325 -19.02 -2.42 -25.34
C GLU A 325 -18.30 -3.53 -24.55
N THR A 326 -19.04 -4.60 -24.20
CA THR A 326 -18.48 -5.75 -23.46
C THR A 326 -17.43 -6.48 -24.31
N MET A 327 -17.67 -6.67 -25.62
CA MET A 327 -16.71 -7.29 -26.51
C MET A 327 -15.44 -6.46 -26.69
N GLU A 328 -15.54 -5.13 -26.74
CA GLU A 328 -14.37 -4.24 -26.75
C GLU A 328 -13.56 -4.34 -25.46
N LYS A 329 -14.24 -4.41 -24.30
CA LYS A 329 -13.57 -4.64 -23.01
C LYS A 329 -12.86 -5.99 -22.98
N ILE A 330 -13.51 -7.08 -23.41
CA ILE A 330 -12.90 -8.41 -23.51
C ILE A 330 -11.64 -8.37 -24.37
N LYS A 331 -11.70 -7.71 -25.52
CA LYS A 331 -10.55 -7.56 -26.41
C LYS A 331 -9.39 -6.84 -25.72
N SER A 332 -9.66 -5.71 -25.09
CA SER A 332 -8.65 -4.94 -24.35
C SER A 332 -8.04 -5.75 -23.19
N LEU A 333 -8.85 -6.47 -22.42
CA LEU A 333 -8.37 -7.31 -21.31
C LEU A 333 -7.48 -8.47 -21.81
N ARG A 334 -7.82 -9.07 -22.95
CA ARG A 334 -6.98 -10.11 -23.59
C ARG A 334 -5.65 -9.55 -24.11
N GLU A 335 -5.65 -8.32 -24.65
CA GLU A 335 -4.43 -7.62 -25.08
C GLU A 335 -3.50 -7.37 -23.88
N ILE A 336 -4.03 -6.93 -22.75
CA ILE A 336 -3.25 -6.73 -21.50
C ILE A 336 -2.61 -8.05 -21.06
N LEU A 337 -3.36 -9.17 -21.05
CA LEU A 337 -2.84 -10.46 -20.65
C LEU A 337 -1.80 -11.05 -21.61
N ALA A 338 -1.76 -10.60 -22.86
CA ALA A 338 -0.84 -11.08 -23.89
C ALA A 338 0.50 -10.31 -23.90
N ASP A 339 0.58 -9.15 -23.24
CA ASP A 339 1.76 -8.28 -23.30
C ASP A 339 2.17 -7.79 -21.90
N GLU A 340 3.28 -8.32 -21.39
CA GLU A 340 3.88 -7.96 -20.11
C GLU A 340 4.17 -6.44 -20.01
N LYS A 341 4.51 -5.79 -21.13
CA LYS A 341 4.74 -4.33 -21.13
C LYS A 341 3.47 -3.54 -20.83
N LEU A 342 2.31 -4.04 -21.25
CA LEU A 342 1.04 -3.42 -20.92
C LEU A 342 0.73 -3.60 -19.42
N VAL A 343 1.05 -4.75 -18.84
CA VAL A 343 0.92 -4.99 -17.40
C VAL A 343 1.79 -4.00 -16.61
N LEU A 344 3.07 -3.88 -16.95
CA LEU A 344 3.99 -2.92 -16.31
C LEU A 344 3.55 -1.46 -16.49
N LYS A 345 2.97 -1.13 -17.67
CA LYS A 345 2.40 0.19 -17.88
C LYS A 345 1.25 0.47 -16.91
N ILE A 346 0.37 -0.52 -16.67
CA ILE A 346 -0.73 -0.40 -15.71
C ILE A 346 -0.19 -0.28 -14.28
N VAL A 347 0.85 -1.05 -13.90
CA VAL A 347 1.53 -0.90 -12.59
C VAL A 347 1.97 0.55 -12.40
N ARG A 348 2.59 1.15 -13.43
CA ARG A 348 3.04 2.54 -13.41
C ARG A 348 1.90 3.56 -13.31
N GLU A 349 0.78 3.30 -13.97
CA GLU A 349 -0.39 4.19 -13.96
C GLU A 349 -1.17 4.10 -12.64
N ASP A 350 -1.14 2.95 -11.98
CA ASP A 350 -1.81 2.71 -10.71
C ASP A 350 -1.02 3.28 -9.51
N LEU A 351 0.29 3.49 -9.63
CA LEU A 351 1.17 4.12 -8.65
C LEU A 351 1.09 5.65 -8.67
#